data_1472839c238b081a36a4c315d7b9ccc2
#
_entry.id   1472839c238b081a36a4c315d7b9ccc2
#
_cell.length_a   1.000
_cell.length_b   1.000
_cell.length_c   1.000
_cell.angle_alpha   90.00
_cell.angle_beta   90.00
_cell.angle_gamma   90.00
#
_symmetry.space_group_name_H-M   'P 1'
#
loop_
_entity.id
_entity.type
_entity.pdbx_description
1 polymer ?
#
loop_
_entity_poly.entity_id
_entity_poly.type
_entity_poly.pdbx_seq_one_letter_code
_entity_poly.pdbx_strand_id
1 'polypeptide(L)'
;MTPLSPNAISVLALLLNVAAAVLLFERFFLAAIGLIAIGGLADALDGIAARVRGLESRYGDFLDHCLDRVSDTFVAAGWLMGSEVRPLLTVLAIIAVMMNGYVGTQIEATFSERNYDSVGRGEFVLALIVFPIVSSILFHNGWDRWTLASLAIAEWLTLLLLLFALLGIAQRFALARRLDRA
;
A
#
# COMPACT_ATOMS: atom_id res chain seq x y z
N MET A 1 -1.02 3.23 -33.89
CA MET A 1 -1.44 3.41 -32.49
C MET A 1 -0.21 3.86 -31.69
N THR A 2 -0.21 5.08 -31.16
CA THR A 2 0.85 5.55 -30.26
C THR A 2 0.76 4.74 -28.97
N PRO A 3 1.81 4.07 -28.52
CA PRO A 3 1.78 3.35 -27.25
C PRO A 3 1.53 4.34 -26.11
N LEU A 4 0.75 3.93 -25.11
CA LEU A 4 0.50 4.71 -23.89
C LEU A 4 1.83 5.17 -23.28
N SER A 5 1.88 6.41 -22.81
CA SER A 5 3.04 6.90 -22.06
C SER A 5 3.15 6.19 -20.73
N PRO A 6 4.35 5.98 -20.15
CA PRO A 6 4.51 5.38 -18.82
C PRO A 6 3.64 6.09 -17.77
N ASN A 7 3.66 7.42 -17.72
CA ASN A 7 2.86 8.19 -16.77
C ASN A 7 1.34 7.95 -16.91
N ALA A 8 0.84 7.66 -18.13
CA ALA A 8 -0.58 7.34 -18.32
C ALA A 8 -0.92 5.96 -17.75
N ILE A 9 0.03 5.03 -17.78
CA ILE A 9 -0.15 3.69 -17.19
C ILE A 9 -0.14 3.79 -15.66
N SER A 10 0.76 4.59 -15.06
CA SER A 10 0.78 4.84 -13.60
C SER A 10 -0.54 5.46 -13.12
N VAL A 11 -1.09 6.44 -13.86
CA VAL A 11 -2.41 7.03 -13.55
C VAL A 11 -3.53 5.99 -13.67
N LEU A 12 -3.48 5.11 -14.69
CA LEU A 12 -4.45 4.02 -14.83
C LEU A 12 -4.36 3.05 -13.65
N ALA A 13 -3.16 2.69 -13.22
CA ALA A 13 -2.95 1.84 -12.03
C ALA A 13 -3.56 2.47 -10.77
N LEU A 14 -3.37 3.78 -10.55
CA LEU A 14 -4.05 4.51 -9.47
C LEU A 14 -5.58 4.39 -9.58
N LEU A 15 -6.16 4.63 -10.76
CA LEU A 15 -7.62 4.57 -10.94
C LEU A 15 -8.17 3.16 -10.65
N LEU A 16 -7.44 2.11 -11.04
CA LEU A 16 -7.77 0.72 -10.71
C LEU A 16 -7.74 0.48 -9.19
N ASN A 17 -6.72 1.00 -8.50
CA ASN A 17 -6.60 0.87 -7.05
C ASN A 17 -7.67 1.68 -6.29
N VAL A 18 -8.06 2.86 -6.79
CA VAL A 18 -9.18 3.62 -6.22
C VAL A 18 -10.52 2.87 -6.42
N ALA A 19 -10.74 2.30 -7.60
CA ALA A 19 -11.91 1.46 -7.84
C ALA A 19 -11.91 0.21 -6.94
N ALA A 20 -10.74 -0.41 -6.75
CA ALA A 20 -10.58 -1.52 -5.81
C ALA A 20 -10.92 -1.10 -4.37
N ALA A 21 -10.49 0.09 -3.94
CA ALA A 21 -10.81 0.60 -2.61
C ALA A 21 -12.32 0.76 -2.39
N VAL A 22 -13.06 1.23 -3.41
CA VAL A 22 -14.53 1.28 -3.37
C VAL A 22 -15.12 -0.13 -3.25
N LEU A 23 -14.61 -1.09 -4.03
CA LEU A 23 -15.08 -2.47 -3.94
C LEU A 23 -14.75 -3.13 -2.58
N LEU A 24 -13.60 -2.79 -1.98
CA LEU A 24 -13.25 -3.23 -0.62
C LEU A 24 -14.23 -2.66 0.42
N PHE A 25 -14.56 -1.38 0.30
CA PHE A 25 -15.53 -0.72 1.16
C PHE A 25 -16.92 -1.38 1.06
N GLU A 26 -17.36 -1.69 -0.16
CA GLU A 26 -18.63 -2.40 -0.44
C GLU A 26 -18.54 -3.92 -0.18
N ARG A 27 -17.41 -4.43 0.35
CA ARG A 27 -17.16 -5.86 0.66
C ARG A 27 -17.12 -6.80 -0.53
N PHE A 28 -16.95 -6.29 -1.74
CA PHE A 28 -16.66 -7.09 -2.93
C PHE A 28 -15.18 -7.48 -2.99
N PHE A 29 -14.69 -8.13 -1.92
CA PHE A 29 -13.27 -8.38 -1.69
C PHE A 29 -12.57 -9.08 -2.88
N LEU A 30 -13.17 -10.13 -3.46
CA LEU A 30 -12.55 -10.86 -4.58
C LEU A 30 -12.39 -10.01 -5.84
N ALA A 31 -13.41 -9.20 -6.17
CA ALA A 31 -13.32 -8.27 -7.30
C ALA A 31 -12.26 -7.20 -7.05
N ALA A 32 -12.19 -6.67 -5.84
CA ALA A 32 -11.18 -5.71 -5.43
C ALA A 32 -9.76 -6.27 -5.56
N ILE A 33 -9.51 -7.49 -5.07
CA ILE A 33 -8.21 -8.17 -5.17
C ILE A 33 -7.81 -8.33 -6.65
N GLY A 34 -8.76 -8.67 -7.53
CA GLY A 34 -8.52 -8.71 -8.97
C GLY A 34 -8.05 -7.38 -9.54
N LEU A 35 -8.70 -6.27 -9.15
CA LEU A 35 -8.29 -4.92 -9.58
C LEU A 35 -6.93 -4.50 -9.00
N ILE A 36 -6.65 -4.82 -7.74
CA ILE A 36 -5.33 -4.56 -7.11
C ILE A 36 -4.23 -5.31 -7.87
N ALA A 37 -4.47 -6.59 -8.22
CA ALA A 37 -3.49 -7.37 -8.97
C ALA A 37 -3.25 -6.80 -10.37
N ILE A 38 -4.30 -6.38 -11.08
CA ILE A 38 -4.21 -5.74 -12.40
C ILE A 38 -3.49 -4.38 -12.28
N GLY A 39 -3.82 -3.57 -11.27
CA GLY A 39 -3.18 -2.29 -11.00
C GLY A 39 -1.68 -2.44 -10.70
N GLY A 40 -1.32 -3.39 -9.84
CA GLY A 40 0.09 -3.69 -9.53
C GLY A 40 0.87 -4.24 -10.73
N LEU A 41 0.22 -5.03 -11.62
CA LEU A 41 0.84 -5.47 -12.86
C LEU A 41 1.05 -4.30 -13.84
N ALA A 42 0.08 -3.39 -13.95
CA ALA A 42 0.19 -2.19 -14.78
C ALA A 42 1.34 -1.31 -14.30
N ASP A 43 1.47 -1.07 -13.01
CA ASP A 43 2.55 -0.34 -12.36
C ASP A 43 3.93 -0.97 -12.63
N ALA A 44 4.04 -2.29 -12.50
CA ALA A 44 5.29 -2.99 -12.84
C ALA A 44 5.66 -2.87 -14.32
N LEU A 45 4.66 -2.88 -15.21
CA LEU A 45 4.87 -2.77 -16.65
C LEU A 45 5.26 -1.36 -17.09
N ASP A 46 4.80 -0.31 -16.44
CA ASP A 46 5.17 1.06 -16.81
C ASP A 46 6.64 1.34 -16.50
N GLY A 47 7.13 0.90 -15.34
CA GLY A 47 8.55 0.99 -15.00
C GLY A 47 9.47 0.22 -15.96
N ILE A 48 9.04 -0.97 -16.42
CA ILE A 48 9.76 -1.72 -17.46
C ILE A 48 9.71 -0.97 -18.79
N ALA A 49 8.54 -0.48 -19.19
CA ALA A 49 8.36 0.23 -20.44
C ALA A 49 9.15 1.54 -20.49
N ALA A 50 9.23 2.28 -19.38
CA ALA A 50 10.06 3.48 -19.25
C ALA A 50 11.54 3.16 -19.48
N ARG A 51 12.07 2.13 -18.80
CA ARG A 51 13.46 1.69 -18.95
C ARG A 51 13.79 1.21 -20.36
N VAL A 52 13.00 0.31 -20.93
CA VAL A 52 13.24 -0.26 -22.26
C VAL A 52 13.17 0.80 -23.37
N ARG A 53 12.33 1.82 -23.22
CA ARG A 53 12.15 2.90 -24.19
C ARG A 53 13.06 4.11 -23.96
N GLY A 54 13.85 4.14 -22.89
CA GLY A 54 14.67 5.30 -22.50
C GLY A 54 13.83 6.54 -22.18
N LEU A 55 12.59 6.35 -21.68
CA LEU A 55 11.66 7.41 -21.31
C LEU A 55 11.68 7.74 -19.82
N GLU A 56 12.69 7.26 -19.08
CA GLU A 56 12.88 7.58 -17.67
C GLU A 56 13.04 9.09 -17.49
N SER A 57 12.34 9.64 -16.50
CA SER A 57 12.42 11.04 -16.18
C SER A 57 12.25 11.27 -14.67
N ARG A 58 12.90 12.32 -14.14
CA ARG A 58 12.74 12.72 -12.73
C ARG A 58 11.28 13.00 -12.36
N TYR A 59 10.50 13.53 -13.30
CA TYR A 59 9.07 13.76 -13.08
C TYR A 59 8.29 12.46 -13.04
N GLY A 60 8.63 11.49 -13.90
CA GLY A 60 8.01 10.15 -13.88
C GLY A 60 8.27 9.43 -12.54
N ASP A 61 9.51 9.43 -12.05
CA ASP A 61 9.89 8.85 -10.76
C ASP A 61 9.15 9.53 -9.58
N PHE A 62 9.09 10.86 -9.58
CA PHE A 62 8.32 11.61 -8.59
C PHE A 62 6.82 11.26 -8.63
N LEU A 63 6.24 11.21 -9.84
CA LEU A 63 4.81 10.90 -10.04
C LEU A 63 4.50 9.50 -9.53
N ASP A 64 5.31 8.50 -9.90
CA ASP A 64 5.20 7.12 -9.46
C ASP A 64 5.15 7.02 -7.94
N HIS A 65 6.15 7.58 -7.25
CA HIS A 65 6.19 7.59 -5.79
C HIS A 65 4.95 8.25 -5.15
N CYS A 66 4.42 9.32 -5.76
CA CYS A 66 3.21 9.98 -5.24
C CYS A 66 1.97 9.11 -5.45
N LEU A 67 1.78 8.56 -6.65
CA LEU A 67 0.61 7.74 -6.99
C LEU A 67 0.57 6.46 -6.17
N ASP A 68 1.74 5.87 -5.91
CA ASP A 68 1.89 4.73 -5.01
C ASP A 68 1.35 5.00 -3.60
N ARG A 69 1.78 6.12 -3.00
CA ARG A 69 1.31 6.48 -1.63
C ARG A 69 -0.19 6.70 -1.58
N VAL A 70 -0.73 7.34 -2.62
CA VAL A 70 -2.18 7.56 -2.76
C VAL A 70 -2.89 6.21 -2.91
N SER A 71 -2.42 5.33 -3.79
CA SER A 71 -2.98 3.98 -4.01
C SER A 71 -3.00 3.15 -2.72
N ASP A 72 -1.85 3.02 -2.05
CA ASP A 72 -1.72 2.26 -0.80
C ASP A 72 -2.70 2.78 0.27
N THR A 73 -2.85 4.10 0.36
CA THR A 73 -3.75 4.75 1.31
C THR A 73 -5.22 4.46 1.01
N PHE A 74 -5.63 4.56 -0.27
CA PHE A 74 -7.01 4.27 -0.66
C PHE A 74 -7.36 2.79 -0.45
N VAL A 75 -6.48 1.87 -0.84
CA VAL A 75 -6.70 0.43 -0.66
C VAL A 75 -6.79 0.08 0.83
N ALA A 76 -5.89 0.62 1.66
CA ALA A 76 -5.95 0.42 3.11
C ALA A 76 -7.26 0.97 3.70
N ALA A 77 -7.66 2.19 3.33
CA ALA A 77 -8.90 2.80 3.82
C ALA A 77 -10.14 1.99 3.41
N GLY A 78 -10.23 1.58 2.15
CA GLY A 78 -11.33 0.76 1.64
C GLY A 78 -11.46 -0.57 2.41
N TRP A 79 -10.34 -1.27 2.62
CA TRP A 79 -10.33 -2.50 3.38
C TRP A 79 -10.71 -2.32 4.85
N LEU A 80 -10.12 -1.34 5.54
CA LEU A 80 -10.39 -1.06 6.96
C LEU A 80 -11.85 -0.70 7.21
N MET A 81 -12.39 0.17 6.37
CA MET A 81 -13.79 0.61 6.48
C MET A 81 -14.78 -0.50 6.10
N GLY A 82 -14.51 -1.25 5.02
CA GLY A 82 -15.33 -2.38 4.59
C GLY A 82 -15.32 -3.54 5.59
N SER A 83 -14.22 -3.71 6.33
CA SER A 83 -14.10 -4.69 7.41
C SER A 83 -14.64 -4.21 8.77
N GLU A 84 -15.29 -3.03 8.81
CA GLU A 84 -15.88 -2.43 10.03
C GLU A 84 -14.89 -2.28 11.19
N VAL A 85 -13.61 -2.03 10.90
CA VAL A 85 -12.58 -1.74 11.90
C VAL A 85 -12.95 -0.44 12.63
N ARG A 86 -12.80 -0.42 13.95
CA ARG A 86 -13.12 0.75 14.79
C ARG A 86 -12.46 2.03 14.26
N PRO A 87 -13.15 3.18 14.25
CA PRO A 87 -12.68 4.42 13.63
C PRO A 87 -11.29 4.86 14.10
N LEU A 88 -11.00 4.74 15.39
CA LEU A 88 -9.68 5.10 15.92
C LEU A 88 -8.55 4.23 15.34
N LEU A 89 -8.74 2.90 15.28
CA LEU A 89 -7.76 2.00 14.67
C LEU A 89 -7.62 2.26 13.17
N THR A 90 -8.73 2.54 12.47
CA THR A 90 -8.73 2.89 11.05
C THR A 90 -7.87 4.13 10.81
N VAL A 91 -8.09 5.22 11.55
CA VAL A 91 -7.31 6.46 11.40
C VAL A 91 -5.84 6.23 11.70
N LEU A 92 -5.52 5.54 12.81
CA LEU A 92 -4.12 5.24 13.18
C LEU A 92 -3.43 4.38 12.11
N ALA A 93 -4.11 3.37 11.55
CA ALA A 93 -3.56 2.52 10.51
C ALA A 93 -3.29 3.29 9.21
N ILE A 94 -4.22 4.14 8.77
CA ILE A 94 -4.05 4.98 7.57
C ILE A 94 -2.85 5.91 7.75
N ILE A 95 -2.75 6.59 8.90
CA ILE A 95 -1.61 7.48 9.20
C ILE A 95 -0.30 6.69 9.19
N ALA A 96 -0.27 5.51 9.82
CA ALA A 96 0.94 4.71 9.92
C ALA A 96 1.40 4.18 8.54
N VAL A 97 0.48 3.70 7.69
CA VAL A 97 0.77 3.27 6.32
C VAL A 97 1.36 4.42 5.51
N MET A 98 0.70 5.59 5.53
CA MET A 98 1.17 6.77 4.82
C MET A 98 2.54 7.25 5.33
N MET A 99 2.72 7.33 6.64
CA MET A 99 3.99 7.75 7.25
C MET A 99 5.13 6.78 6.98
N ASN A 100 4.87 5.45 6.99
CA ASN A 100 5.89 4.49 6.63
C ASN A 100 6.38 4.67 5.18
N GLY A 101 5.48 4.91 4.24
CA GLY A 101 5.82 5.25 2.87
C GLY A 101 6.58 6.57 2.75
N TYR A 102 6.08 7.63 3.39
CA TYR A 102 6.68 8.96 3.38
C TYR A 102 8.11 8.97 3.91
N VAL A 103 8.36 8.34 5.07
CA VAL A 103 9.72 8.28 5.64
C VAL A 103 10.68 7.53 4.72
N GLY A 104 10.20 6.49 4.00
CA GLY A 104 11.01 5.78 3.01
C GLY A 104 11.47 6.69 1.87
N THR A 105 10.53 7.42 1.25
CA THR A 105 10.85 8.38 0.18
C THR A 105 11.70 9.56 0.66
N GLN A 106 11.54 10.00 1.92
CA GLN A 106 12.37 11.05 2.50
C GLN A 106 13.82 10.63 2.69
N ILE A 107 14.10 9.38 3.08
CA ILE A 107 15.47 8.87 3.16
C ILE A 107 16.11 8.87 1.77
N GLU A 108 15.42 8.35 0.76
CA GLU A 108 15.92 8.35 -0.61
C GLU A 108 16.19 9.77 -1.12
N ALA A 109 15.27 10.70 -0.88
CA ALA A 109 15.42 12.10 -1.28
C ALA A 109 16.55 12.83 -0.55
N THR A 110 16.79 12.52 0.74
CA THR A 110 17.77 13.25 1.58
C THR A 110 19.16 12.65 1.46
N PHE A 111 19.29 11.32 1.46
CA PHE A 111 20.57 10.63 1.52
C PHE A 111 20.97 9.95 0.20
N SER A 112 20.09 9.98 -0.81
CA SER A 112 20.29 9.27 -2.10
C SER A 112 20.48 7.75 -1.95
N GLU A 113 19.99 7.19 -0.83
CA GLU A 113 20.11 5.77 -0.48
C GLU A 113 18.76 5.07 -0.60
N ARG A 114 18.69 4.04 -1.45
CA ARG A 114 17.54 3.11 -1.51
C ARG A 114 17.72 2.00 -0.49
N ASN A 115 16.87 1.98 0.53
CA ASN A 115 16.93 0.95 1.57
C ASN A 115 15.89 -0.13 1.35
N TYR A 116 16.35 -1.34 1.05
CA TYR A 116 15.53 -2.55 0.91
C TYR A 116 15.53 -3.44 2.15
N ASP A 117 16.34 -3.14 3.17
CA ASP A 117 16.53 -3.98 4.37
C ASP A 117 15.52 -3.67 5.49
N SER A 118 14.72 -2.62 5.36
CA SER A 118 13.67 -2.30 6.34
C SER A 118 12.33 -2.90 5.95
N VAL A 119 11.45 -3.11 6.94
CA VAL A 119 10.02 -3.40 6.66
C VAL A 119 9.47 -2.29 5.79
N GLY A 120 9.32 -2.59 4.52
CA GLY A 120 9.08 -1.63 3.46
C GLY A 120 7.77 -1.82 2.74
N ARG A 121 7.75 -1.28 1.51
CA ARG A 121 6.57 -1.34 0.65
C ARG A 121 6.14 -2.79 0.34
N GLY A 122 7.09 -3.72 0.15
CA GLY A 122 6.78 -5.10 -0.22
C GLY A 122 5.90 -5.80 0.80
N GLU A 123 6.20 -5.68 2.10
CA GLU A 123 5.43 -6.27 3.18
C GLU A 123 4.05 -5.62 3.30
N PHE A 124 3.94 -4.30 3.05
CA PHE A 124 2.66 -3.60 3.04
C PHE A 124 1.79 -3.99 1.86
N VAL A 125 2.34 -4.06 0.65
CA VAL A 125 1.61 -4.54 -0.54
C VAL A 125 1.11 -5.96 -0.31
N LEU A 126 1.96 -6.84 0.26
CA LEU A 126 1.55 -8.19 0.60
C LEU A 126 0.41 -8.19 1.64
N ALA A 127 0.50 -7.37 2.69
CA ALA A 127 -0.57 -7.24 3.68
C ALA A 127 -1.87 -6.72 3.06
N LEU A 128 -1.80 -5.70 2.19
CA LEU A 128 -2.96 -5.13 1.48
C LEU A 128 -3.59 -6.09 0.45
N ILE A 129 -2.95 -7.21 0.13
CA ILE A 129 -3.52 -8.31 -0.66
C ILE A 129 -4.05 -9.40 0.27
N VAL A 130 -3.23 -9.85 1.21
CA VAL A 130 -3.54 -11.01 2.08
C VAL A 130 -4.68 -10.68 3.06
N PHE A 131 -4.72 -9.49 3.65
CA PHE A 131 -5.75 -9.14 4.63
C PHE A 131 -7.15 -9.04 4.02
N PRO A 132 -7.36 -8.44 2.84
CA PRO A 132 -8.63 -8.56 2.12
C PRO A 132 -9.02 -9.99 1.75
N ILE A 133 -8.06 -10.87 1.41
CA ILE A 133 -8.33 -12.29 1.17
C ILE A 133 -8.88 -12.96 2.44
N VAL A 134 -8.20 -12.75 3.57
CA VAL A 134 -8.65 -13.25 4.87
C VAL A 134 -10.04 -12.71 5.19
N SER A 135 -10.26 -11.41 5.04
CA SER A 135 -11.58 -10.78 5.26
C SER A 135 -12.66 -11.34 4.35
N SER A 136 -12.33 -11.66 3.08
CA SER A 136 -13.25 -12.32 2.14
C SER A 136 -13.67 -13.69 2.65
N ILE A 137 -12.71 -14.50 3.12
CA ILE A 137 -12.98 -15.84 3.66
C ILE A 137 -13.85 -15.73 4.91
N LEU A 138 -13.54 -14.82 5.82
CA LEU A 138 -14.30 -14.61 7.06
C LEU A 138 -15.73 -14.18 6.75
N PHE A 139 -15.91 -13.22 5.86
CA PHE A 139 -17.21 -12.71 5.45
C PHE A 139 -18.06 -13.78 4.77
N HIS A 140 -17.48 -14.53 3.84
CA HIS A 140 -18.20 -15.60 3.12
C HIS A 140 -18.67 -16.73 4.04
N ASN A 141 -17.94 -17.03 5.12
CA ASN A 141 -18.28 -18.06 6.10
C ASN A 141 -19.12 -17.50 7.27
N GLY A 142 -19.45 -16.21 7.31
CA GLY A 142 -20.16 -15.57 8.40
C GLY A 142 -19.36 -15.46 9.71
N TRP A 143 -18.02 -15.47 9.59
CA TRP A 143 -17.08 -15.38 10.73
C TRP A 143 -16.52 -13.98 10.93
N ASP A 144 -16.95 -13.02 10.13
CA ASP A 144 -16.54 -11.60 10.20
C ASP A 144 -16.86 -10.95 11.56
N ARG A 145 -17.89 -11.46 12.26
CA ARG A 145 -18.29 -11.02 13.59
C ARG A 145 -17.62 -11.75 14.75
N TRP A 146 -16.78 -12.71 14.46
CA TRP A 146 -16.04 -13.41 15.52
C TRP A 146 -15.04 -12.46 16.19
N THR A 147 -15.04 -12.49 17.54
CA THR A 147 -14.15 -11.66 18.36
C THR A 147 -13.27 -12.53 19.24
N LEU A 148 -11.99 -12.15 19.33
CA LEU A 148 -11.02 -12.65 20.29
C LEU A 148 -10.58 -11.48 21.18
N ALA A 149 -10.74 -11.61 22.51
CA ALA A 149 -10.46 -10.55 23.46
C ALA A 149 -11.16 -9.21 23.11
N SER A 150 -12.44 -9.29 22.72
CA SER A 150 -13.28 -8.13 22.35
C SER A 150 -12.85 -7.40 21.06
N LEU A 151 -11.93 -7.97 20.29
CA LEU A 151 -11.48 -7.46 18.99
C LEU A 151 -11.91 -8.41 17.88
N ALA A 152 -12.43 -7.86 16.78
CA ALA A 152 -12.69 -8.61 15.56
C ALA A 152 -11.37 -9.08 14.93
N ILE A 153 -11.41 -10.14 14.11
CA ILE A 153 -10.20 -10.63 13.44
C ILE A 153 -9.59 -9.53 12.56
N ALA A 154 -10.42 -8.73 11.87
CA ALA A 154 -9.93 -7.60 11.07
C ALA A 154 -9.19 -6.55 11.92
N GLU A 155 -9.59 -6.35 13.17
CA GLU A 155 -8.88 -5.45 14.10
C GLU A 155 -7.53 -6.00 14.53
N TRP A 156 -7.41 -7.33 14.72
CA TRP A 156 -6.11 -7.98 14.95
C TRP A 156 -5.18 -7.86 13.75
N LEU A 157 -5.69 -8.02 12.54
CA LEU A 157 -4.92 -7.78 11.32
C LEU A 157 -4.49 -6.31 11.22
N THR A 158 -5.35 -5.38 11.63
CA THR A 158 -5.03 -3.94 11.68
C THR A 158 -3.93 -3.65 12.71
N LEU A 159 -3.96 -4.27 13.88
CA LEU A 159 -2.89 -4.14 14.87
C LEU A 159 -1.56 -4.70 14.35
N LEU A 160 -1.60 -5.80 13.60
CA LEU A 160 -0.42 -6.35 12.94
C LEU A 160 0.13 -5.38 11.85
N LEU A 161 -0.75 -4.76 11.06
CA LEU A 161 -0.38 -3.74 10.08
C LEU A 161 0.28 -2.53 10.76
N LEU A 162 -0.29 -2.06 11.88
CA LEU A 162 0.28 -0.98 12.69
C LEU A 162 1.66 -1.35 13.23
N LEU A 163 1.84 -2.56 13.74
CA LEU A 163 3.13 -3.03 14.23
C LEU A 163 4.18 -3.01 13.11
N PHE A 164 3.87 -3.52 11.94
CA PHE A 164 4.79 -3.48 10.78
C PHE A 164 5.12 -2.05 10.37
N ALA A 165 4.14 -1.14 10.34
CA ALA A 165 4.36 0.26 10.02
C ALA A 165 5.30 0.93 11.01
N LEU A 166 5.06 0.75 12.30
CA LEU A 166 5.90 1.35 13.36
C LEU A 166 7.32 0.78 13.36
N LEU A 167 7.47 -0.53 13.13
CA LEU A 167 8.79 -1.17 12.99
C LEU A 167 9.54 -0.60 11.77
N GLY A 168 8.89 -0.50 10.61
CA GLY A 168 9.47 0.07 9.40
C GLY A 168 9.90 1.53 9.59
N ILE A 169 9.05 2.35 10.23
CA ILE A 169 9.38 3.73 10.57
C ILE A 169 10.60 3.78 11.49
N ALA A 170 10.62 2.99 12.57
CA ALA A 170 11.71 2.97 13.53
C ALA A 170 13.05 2.55 12.88
N GLN A 171 13.03 1.52 12.02
CA GLN A 171 14.21 1.05 11.28
C GLN A 171 14.75 2.16 10.36
N ARG A 172 13.87 2.90 9.69
CA ARG A 172 14.25 4.01 8.80
C ARG A 172 14.83 5.20 9.56
N PHE A 173 14.29 5.55 10.71
CA PHE A 173 14.90 6.57 11.56
C PHE A 173 16.28 6.14 12.08
N ALA A 174 16.45 4.86 12.41
CA ALA A 174 17.76 4.34 12.80
C ALA A 174 18.77 4.38 11.63
N LEU A 175 18.33 4.07 10.42
CA LEU A 175 19.14 4.19 9.21
C LEU A 175 19.55 5.65 8.95
N ALA A 176 18.60 6.57 8.96
CA ALA A 176 18.88 7.99 8.74
C ALA A 176 19.97 8.53 9.71
N ARG A 177 19.91 8.11 10.99
CA ARG A 177 20.96 8.46 11.98
C ARG A 177 22.32 7.85 11.67
N ARG A 178 22.38 6.69 11.02
CA ARG A 178 23.65 6.08 10.59
C ARG A 178 24.23 6.80 9.39
N LEU A 179 23.38 7.14 8.41
CA LEU A 179 23.80 7.87 7.20
C LEU A 179 24.30 9.30 7.51
N ASP A 180 23.69 9.97 8.49
CA ASP A 180 24.10 11.30 8.94
C ASP A 180 25.49 11.31 9.62
N ARG A 181 25.97 10.16 10.08
CA ARG A 181 27.28 10.02 10.77
C ARG A 181 28.38 9.48 9.87
N ALA A 182 28.04 9.05 8.66
CA ALA A 182 28.97 8.46 7.69
C ALA A 182 29.54 9.53 6.74
#